data_1ba16259ae2fc3916ac4e96e7ad2ade0
#
_entry.id   1ba16259ae2fc3916ac4e96e7ad2ade0
#
_cell.length_a   1.000
_cell.length_b   1.000
_cell.length_c   1.000
_cell.angle_alpha   90.00
_cell.angle_beta   90.00
_cell.angle_gamma   90.00
#
_symmetry.space_group_name_H-M   'P 1'
#
loop_
_entity.id
_entity.type
_entity.pdbx_description
1 polymer ?
#
loop_
_entity_poly.entity_id
_entity_poly.type
_entity_poly.pdbx_seq_one_letter_code
_entity_poly.pdbx_strand_id
1 'polypeptide(L)'
;NYVNIRDKIEKTTKLNHDFRHHIFVIEEYLQNREYNKLTEYLKSINNDFYVSEPVVFCSNTAMNALIHYYYTVSLKNSVDFSASVNVPSDIPVSDTDISIITGNLIENALEAVLRQRTGDKKFIKVYGNAEKSQLILTIENSFDGSIKKSGDKFYSSKRDDFGIGIE
;
A
#
# COMPACT_ATOMS: atom_id res chain seq x y z
N ASN A 1 28.48 -12.48 6.96
CA ASN A 1 27.02 -12.68 7.12
C ASN A 1 26.45 -12.14 8.43
N TYR A 2 27.08 -12.35 9.59
CA TYR A 2 26.56 -11.87 10.89
C TYR A 2 26.58 -10.33 11.01
N VAL A 3 27.57 -9.64 10.47
CA VAL A 3 27.67 -8.16 10.48
C VAL A 3 26.48 -7.55 9.73
N ASN A 4 26.15 -8.06 8.54
CA ASN A 4 25.03 -7.56 7.73
C ASN A 4 23.65 -7.75 8.40
N ILE A 5 23.49 -8.80 9.19
CA ILE A 5 22.25 -9.06 9.94
C ILE A 5 22.13 -8.06 11.09
N ARG A 6 23.19 -7.86 11.84
CA ARG A 6 23.24 -6.91 12.96
C ARG A 6 22.95 -5.47 12.49
N ASP A 7 23.60 -5.05 11.40
CA ASP A 7 23.36 -3.71 10.81
C ASP A 7 21.92 -3.53 10.33
N LYS A 8 21.30 -4.59 9.78
CA LYS A 8 19.88 -4.56 9.40
C LYS A 8 18.96 -4.44 10.60
N ILE A 9 19.24 -5.20 11.68
CA ILE A 9 18.45 -5.13 12.91
C ILE A 9 18.56 -3.73 13.51
N GLU A 10 19.76 -3.18 13.60
CA GLU A 10 19.99 -1.85 14.17
C GLU A 10 19.29 -0.75 13.38
N LYS A 11 19.36 -0.78 12.04
CA LYS A 11 18.62 0.11 11.15
C LYS A 11 17.11 -0.01 11.33
N THR A 12 16.58 -1.23 11.41
CA THR A 12 15.14 -1.45 11.61
C THR A 12 14.68 -0.96 12.97
N THR A 13 15.47 -1.17 14.03
CA THR A 13 15.18 -0.69 15.37
C THR A 13 15.15 0.84 15.40
N LYS A 14 16.12 1.51 14.77
CA LYS A 14 16.15 2.96 14.66
C LYS A 14 14.95 3.50 13.89
N LEU A 15 14.61 2.91 12.74
CA LEU A 15 13.42 3.30 11.96
C LEU A 15 12.13 3.16 12.78
N ASN A 16 11.97 2.07 13.54
CA ASN A 16 10.79 1.88 14.39
C ASN A 16 10.73 2.90 15.53
N HIS A 17 11.88 3.28 16.09
CA HIS A 17 11.94 4.32 17.11
C HIS A 17 11.55 5.70 16.55
N ASP A 18 12.12 6.07 15.41
CA ASP A 18 11.82 7.35 14.75
C ASP A 18 10.34 7.41 14.31
N PHE A 19 9.79 6.29 13.81
CA PHE A 19 8.38 6.18 13.46
C PHE A 19 7.47 6.41 14.69
N ARG A 20 7.80 5.83 15.84
CA ARG A 20 7.04 6.07 17.09
C ARG A 20 7.03 7.54 17.47
N HIS A 21 8.15 8.26 17.33
CA HIS A 21 8.21 9.70 17.61
C HIS A 21 7.27 10.49 16.70
N HIS A 22 7.22 10.14 15.40
CA HIS A 22 6.28 10.77 14.49
C HIS A 22 4.82 10.52 14.90
N ILE A 23 4.48 9.30 15.33
CA ILE A 23 3.14 8.98 15.83
C ILE A 23 2.79 9.81 17.07
N PHE A 24 3.67 9.95 18.05
CA PHE A 24 3.41 10.80 19.23
C PHE A 24 3.14 12.27 18.87
N VAL A 25 3.88 12.83 17.91
CA VAL A 25 3.65 14.21 17.47
C VAL A 25 2.31 14.34 16.75
N ILE A 26 1.94 13.36 15.92
CA ILE A 26 0.64 13.30 15.26
C ILE A 26 -0.49 13.22 16.27
N GLU A 27 -0.38 12.33 17.27
CA GLU A 27 -1.38 12.19 18.34
C GLU A 27 -1.54 13.49 19.12
N GLU A 28 -0.46 14.19 19.46
CA GLU A 28 -0.49 15.46 20.19
C GLU A 28 -1.24 16.55 19.41
N TYR A 29 -0.95 16.70 18.11
CA TYR A 29 -1.66 17.65 17.25
C TYR A 29 -3.14 17.31 17.10
N LEU A 30 -3.48 16.01 16.99
CA LEU A 30 -4.87 15.54 16.92
C LEU A 30 -5.63 15.82 18.22
N GLN A 31 -5.04 15.52 19.40
CA GLN A 31 -5.65 15.75 20.71
C GLN A 31 -5.92 17.25 20.94
N ASN A 32 -4.99 18.11 20.53
CA ASN A 32 -5.12 19.55 20.64
C ASN A 32 -5.94 20.18 19.51
N ARG A 33 -6.44 19.38 18.55
CA ARG A 33 -7.19 19.84 17.35
C ARG A 33 -6.41 20.85 16.49
N GLU A 34 -5.08 20.77 16.50
CA GLU A 34 -4.19 21.65 15.75
C GLU A 34 -3.99 21.14 14.31
N TYR A 35 -5.07 21.00 13.56
CA TYR A 35 -5.06 20.37 12.22
C TYR A 35 -4.14 21.05 11.20
N ASN A 36 -3.99 22.38 11.28
CA ASN A 36 -3.07 23.10 10.41
C ASN A 36 -1.62 22.71 10.65
N LYS A 37 -1.20 22.67 11.94
CA LYS A 37 0.13 22.24 12.31
C LYS A 37 0.38 20.76 11.96
N LEU A 38 -0.63 19.91 12.15
CA LEU A 38 -0.56 18.51 11.73
C LEU A 38 -0.30 18.39 10.23
N THR A 39 -1.03 19.17 9.43
CA THR A 39 -0.87 19.16 7.96
C THR A 39 0.53 19.61 7.55
N GLU A 40 1.05 20.68 8.15
CA GLU A 40 2.41 21.15 7.90
C GLU A 40 3.47 20.13 8.33
N TYR A 41 3.27 19.51 9.48
CA TYR A 41 4.15 18.45 9.97
C TYR A 41 4.18 17.24 9.03
N LEU A 42 3.01 16.75 8.59
CA LEU A 42 2.92 15.65 7.64
C LEU A 42 3.61 15.99 6.30
N LYS A 43 3.48 17.22 5.81
CA LYS A 43 4.22 17.69 4.63
C LYS A 43 5.73 17.70 4.83
N SER A 44 6.19 18.02 6.04
CA SER A 44 7.62 18.08 6.35
C SER A 44 8.30 16.71 6.40
N ILE A 45 7.58 15.68 6.84
CA ILE A 45 8.10 14.31 6.96
C ILE A 45 7.87 13.47 5.69
N ASN A 46 6.94 13.89 4.85
CA ASN A 46 6.64 13.22 3.58
C ASN A 46 6.57 14.25 2.45
N ASN A 47 7.66 14.37 1.70
CA ASN A 47 7.74 15.27 0.54
C ASN A 47 6.69 14.95 -0.54
N ASP A 48 6.13 13.75 -0.52
CA ASP A 48 5.06 13.28 -1.40
C ASP A 48 3.66 13.46 -0.82
N PHE A 49 3.55 14.12 0.34
CA PHE A 49 2.25 14.43 0.93
C PHE A 49 1.53 15.48 0.10
N TYR A 50 0.79 15.01 -0.88
CA TYR A 50 -0.06 15.87 -1.70
C TYR A 50 -1.46 15.95 -1.10
N VAL A 51 -1.89 17.18 -0.81
CA VAL A 51 -3.30 17.50 -0.68
C VAL A 51 -3.81 17.68 -2.12
N SER A 52 -3.93 16.58 -2.88
CA SER A 52 -4.65 16.58 -4.14
C SER A 52 -6.16 16.59 -3.85
N GLU A 53 -6.95 17.09 -4.79
CA GLU A 53 -8.40 16.90 -4.68
C GLU A 53 -8.69 15.40 -4.53
N PRO A 54 -9.43 15.00 -3.49
CA PRO A 54 -9.63 13.60 -3.19
C PRO A 54 -10.47 12.93 -4.27
N VAL A 55 -9.88 12.03 -5.02
CA VAL A 55 -10.64 11.11 -5.86
C VAL A 55 -11.27 10.08 -4.96
N VAL A 56 -12.59 9.95 -5.00
CA VAL A 56 -13.33 8.98 -4.19
C VAL A 56 -13.56 7.72 -5.01
N PHE A 57 -12.97 6.63 -4.58
CA PHE A 57 -13.09 5.31 -5.20
C PHE A 57 -14.12 4.42 -4.48
N CYS A 58 -14.28 4.57 -3.16
CA CYS A 58 -15.26 3.82 -2.36
C CYS A 58 -15.64 4.60 -1.09
N SER A 59 -16.67 4.12 -0.39
CA SER A 59 -17.16 4.76 0.83
C SER A 59 -16.36 4.40 2.09
N ASN A 60 -15.59 3.30 2.08
CA ASN A 60 -14.70 2.97 3.20
C ASN A 60 -13.47 3.89 3.19
N THR A 61 -13.29 4.66 4.26
CA THR A 61 -12.25 5.70 4.34
C THR A 61 -10.84 5.14 4.28
N ALA A 62 -10.55 4.06 5.00
CA ALA A 62 -9.22 3.47 5.06
C ALA A 62 -8.81 2.89 3.69
N MET A 63 -9.70 2.15 3.06
CA MET A 63 -9.48 1.60 1.72
C MET A 63 -9.34 2.70 0.67
N ASN A 64 -10.23 3.71 0.71
CA ASN A 64 -10.19 4.83 -0.21
C ASN A 64 -8.86 5.60 -0.14
N ALA A 65 -8.35 5.84 1.07
CA ALA A 65 -7.07 6.53 1.26
C ALA A 65 -5.91 5.77 0.61
N LEU A 66 -5.87 4.44 0.76
CA LEU A 66 -4.82 3.61 0.15
C LEU A 66 -4.95 3.53 -1.37
N ILE A 67 -6.15 3.33 -1.90
CA ILE A 67 -6.37 3.31 -3.35
C ILE A 67 -5.96 4.66 -3.95
N HIS A 68 -6.32 5.78 -3.32
CA HIS A 68 -5.94 7.12 -3.76
C HIS A 68 -4.42 7.33 -3.71
N TYR A 69 -3.75 6.86 -2.66
CA TYR A 69 -2.28 6.92 -2.57
C TYR A 69 -1.62 6.17 -3.73
N TYR A 70 -2.00 4.92 -3.96
CA TYR A 70 -1.41 4.11 -5.05
C TYR A 70 -1.82 4.60 -6.44
N TYR A 71 -3.01 5.16 -6.61
CA TYR A 71 -3.39 5.88 -7.82
C TYR A 71 -2.41 7.02 -8.12
N THR A 72 -2.12 7.86 -7.12
CA THR A 72 -1.19 8.98 -7.28
C THR A 72 0.23 8.51 -7.61
N VAL A 73 0.71 7.46 -6.93
CA VAL A 73 2.02 6.86 -7.22
C VAL A 73 2.06 6.26 -8.62
N SER A 74 0.99 5.61 -9.06
CA SER A 74 0.87 5.03 -10.40
C SER A 74 0.92 6.09 -11.49
N LEU A 75 0.21 7.21 -11.32
CA LEU A 75 0.26 8.34 -12.26
C LEU A 75 1.68 8.90 -12.41
N LYS A 76 2.41 9.08 -11.31
CA LYS A 76 3.80 9.55 -11.33
C LYS A 76 4.73 8.62 -12.11
N ASN A 77 4.41 7.33 -12.14
CA ASN A 77 5.20 6.30 -12.83
C ASN A 77 4.65 5.92 -14.21
N SER A 78 3.71 6.69 -14.75
CA SER A 78 3.07 6.43 -16.05
C SER A 78 2.41 5.04 -16.12
N VAL A 79 1.79 4.61 -15.02
CA VAL A 79 1.02 3.37 -14.91
C VAL A 79 -0.45 3.71 -15.03
N ASP A 80 -1.16 3.06 -15.96
CA ASP A 80 -2.61 3.18 -16.12
C ASP A 80 -3.31 2.51 -14.94
N PHE A 81 -3.92 3.31 -14.06
CA PHE A 81 -4.56 2.81 -12.85
C PHE A 81 -6.06 3.04 -12.90
N SER A 82 -6.83 2.00 -12.66
CA SER A 82 -8.29 2.08 -12.53
C SER A 82 -8.78 1.31 -11.30
N ALA A 83 -9.84 1.82 -10.68
CA ALA A 83 -10.48 1.16 -9.55
C ALA A 83 -12.00 1.17 -9.70
N SER A 84 -12.62 0.03 -9.45
CA SER A 84 -14.06 -0.17 -9.38
C SER A 84 -14.39 -0.89 -8.07
N VAL A 85 -14.68 -0.11 -7.02
CA VAL A 85 -14.75 -0.61 -5.65
C VAL A 85 -16.08 -0.21 -5.02
N ASN A 86 -16.89 -1.23 -4.74
CA ASN A 86 -18.16 -1.10 -4.04
C ASN A 86 -18.04 -1.64 -2.61
N VAL A 87 -17.39 -0.85 -1.74
CA VAL A 87 -17.19 -1.20 -0.34
C VAL A 87 -17.76 -0.07 0.51
N PRO A 88 -18.82 -0.35 1.31
CA PRO A 88 -19.44 0.63 2.18
C PRO A 88 -18.52 1.02 3.34
N SER A 89 -18.85 2.12 4.01
CA SER A 89 -18.11 2.61 5.18
C SER A 89 -18.15 1.64 6.36
N ASP A 90 -19.23 0.89 6.48
CA ASP A 90 -19.48 0.00 7.61
C ASP A 90 -19.46 -1.46 7.14
N ILE A 91 -18.31 -2.12 7.36
CA ILE A 91 -18.13 -3.56 7.10
C ILE A 91 -17.49 -4.21 8.33
N PRO A 92 -17.77 -5.50 8.59
CA PRO A 92 -17.28 -6.21 9.78
C PRO A 92 -15.80 -6.62 9.64
N VAL A 93 -14.95 -5.71 9.16
CA VAL A 93 -13.51 -5.86 9.02
C VAL A 93 -12.87 -4.59 9.57
N SER A 94 -11.82 -4.72 10.39
CA SER A 94 -11.15 -3.55 10.97
C SER A 94 -10.44 -2.71 9.91
N ASP A 95 -10.39 -1.39 10.10
CA ASP A 95 -9.65 -0.49 9.21
C ASP A 95 -8.16 -0.87 9.13
N THR A 96 -7.60 -1.43 10.21
CA THR A 96 -6.23 -1.93 10.24
C THR A 96 -6.04 -3.11 9.28
N ASP A 97 -6.93 -4.10 9.34
CA ASP A 97 -6.85 -5.27 8.46
C ASP A 97 -7.10 -4.89 6.99
N ILE A 98 -8.10 -4.02 6.75
CA ILE A 98 -8.36 -3.45 5.41
C ILE A 98 -7.10 -2.77 4.88
N SER A 99 -6.45 -1.96 5.70
CA SER A 99 -5.24 -1.22 5.31
C SER A 99 -4.08 -2.15 4.97
N ILE A 100 -3.86 -3.18 5.79
CA ILE A 100 -2.80 -4.16 5.58
C ILE A 100 -3.05 -4.97 4.31
N ILE A 101 -4.26 -5.49 4.13
CA ILE A 101 -4.60 -6.32 2.97
C ILE A 101 -4.55 -5.50 1.68
N THR A 102 -5.24 -4.37 1.64
CA THR A 102 -5.30 -3.50 0.46
C THR A 102 -3.93 -2.98 0.08
N GLY A 103 -3.17 -2.51 1.07
CA GLY A 103 -1.82 -2.00 0.88
C GLY A 103 -0.89 -3.06 0.28
N ASN A 104 -0.83 -4.24 0.89
CA ASN A 104 0.04 -5.32 0.42
C ASN A 104 -0.31 -5.79 -1.00
N LEU A 105 -1.60 -5.91 -1.33
CA LEU A 105 -2.02 -6.36 -2.65
C LEU A 105 -1.66 -5.35 -3.73
N ILE A 106 -1.95 -4.06 -3.53
CA ILE A 106 -1.67 -3.04 -4.53
C ILE A 106 -0.15 -2.77 -4.63
N GLU A 107 0.57 -2.81 -3.51
CA GLU A 107 2.04 -2.67 -3.50
C GLU A 107 2.70 -3.78 -4.32
N ASN A 108 2.28 -5.04 -4.16
CA ASN A 108 2.79 -6.15 -4.94
C ASN A 108 2.52 -5.97 -6.43
N ALA A 109 1.33 -5.50 -6.81
CA ALA A 109 0.98 -5.17 -8.18
C ALA A 109 1.87 -4.06 -8.75
N LEU A 110 2.03 -2.96 -8.00
CA LEU A 110 2.86 -1.83 -8.41
C LEU A 110 4.32 -2.24 -8.62
N GLU A 111 4.90 -3.02 -7.71
CA GLU A 111 6.25 -3.53 -7.87
C GLU A 111 6.41 -4.43 -9.10
N ALA A 112 5.43 -5.28 -9.39
CA ALA A 112 5.45 -6.12 -10.59
C ALA A 112 5.42 -5.26 -11.87
N VAL A 113 4.60 -4.22 -11.89
CA VAL A 113 4.48 -3.28 -13.01
C VAL A 113 5.75 -2.47 -13.20
N LEU A 114 6.38 -2.00 -12.11
CA LEU A 114 7.60 -1.19 -12.18
C LEU A 114 8.83 -1.96 -12.66
N ARG A 115 8.84 -3.29 -12.52
CA ARG A 115 9.91 -4.15 -13.09
C ARG A 115 9.85 -4.29 -14.60
N GLN A 116 8.73 -3.97 -15.23
CA GLN A 116 8.58 -4.06 -16.70
C GLN A 116 9.49 -3.05 -17.41
N ARG A 117 9.84 -3.38 -18.65
CA ARG A 117 10.69 -2.52 -19.48
C ARG A 117 10.00 -1.20 -19.83
N THR A 118 10.79 -0.21 -20.15
CA THR A 118 10.28 1.05 -20.70
C THR A 118 9.64 0.79 -22.06
N GLY A 119 8.41 1.27 -22.24
CA GLY A 119 7.63 1.08 -23.47
C GLY A 119 6.56 -0.01 -23.40
N ASP A 120 6.59 -0.90 -22.39
CA ASP A 120 5.50 -1.84 -22.16
C ASP A 120 4.24 -1.12 -21.66
N LYS A 121 3.07 -1.63 -22.00
CA LYS A 121 1.81 -1.13 -21.46
C LYS A 121 1.66 -1.54 -20.01
N LYS A 122 1.81 -0.58 -19.12
CA LYS A 122 1.75 -0.76 -17.67
C LYS A 122 0.36 -0.43 -17.14
N PHE A 123 -0.25 -1.38 -16.45
CA PHE A 123 -1.56 -1.14 -15.83
C PHE A 123 -1.73 -1.86 -14.50
N ILE A 124 -2.61 -1.28 -13.65
CA ILE A 124 -3.15 -1.86 -12.42
C ILE A 124 -4.66 -1.62 -12.43
N LYS A 125 -5.44 -2.66 -12.14
CA LYS A 125 -6.88 -2.57 -11.98
C LYS A 125 -7.28 -3.15 -10.65
N VAL A 126 -8.04 -2.39 -9.87
CA VAL A 126 -8.52 -2.76 -8.54
C VAL A 126 -10.01 -2.97 -8.59
N TYR A 127 -10.47 -4.14 -8.19
CA TYR A 127 -11.88 -4.46 -8.03
C TYR A 127 -12.16 -4.83 -6.59
N GLY A 128 -13.21 -4.26 -6.01
CA GLY A 128 -13.62 -4.55 -4.65
C GLY A 128 -15.13 -4.65 -4.53
N ASN A 129 -15.61 -5.65 -3.84
CA ASN A 129 -17.02 -5.77 -3.49
C ASN A 129 -17.16 -6.32 -2.08
N ALA A 130 -18.08 -5.73 -1.30
CA ALA A 130 -18.44 -6.23 0.01
C ALA A 130 -19.90 -6.63 0.02
N GLU A 131 -20.16 -7.91 0.29
CA GLU A 131 -21.49 -8.48 0.42
C GLU A 131 -21.62 -9.26 1.73
N LYS A 132 -22.64 -8.92 2.52
CA LYS A 132 -22.95 -9.57 3.80
C LYS A 132 -21.73 -9.55 4.75
N SER A 133 -21.03 -10.68 4.86
CA SER A 133 -19.86 -10.86 5.74
C SER A 133 -18.56 -11.12 4.98
N GLN A 134 -18.56 -10.91 3.66
CA GLN A 134 -17.38 -11.17 2.81
C GLN A 134 -16.92 -9.90 2.14
N LEU A 135 -15.61 -9.67 2.16
CA LEU A 135 -14.91 -8.68 1.36
C LEU A 135 -14.11 -9.41 0.30
N ILE A 136 -14.42 -9.16 -0.97
CA ILE A 136 -13.68 -9.69 -2.10
C ILE A 136 -12.88 -8.56 -2.70
N LEU A 137 -11.56 -8.71 -2.77
CA LEU A 137 -10.65 -7.77 -3.37
C LEU A 137 -9.83 -8.47 -4.45
N THR A 138 -9.88 -7.96 -5.68
CA THR A 138 -9.15 -8.52 -6.82
C THR A 138 -8.28 -7.44 -7.42
N ILE A 139 -7.00 -7.74 -7.62
CA ILE A 139 -6.05 -6.85 -8.27
C ILE A 139 -5.53 -7.53 -9.53
N GLU A 140 -5.71 -6.85 -10.66
CA GLU A 140 -5.11 -7.24 -11.93
C GLU A 140 -3.98 -6.28 -12.27
N ASN A 141 -2.85 -6.80 -12.71
CA ASN A 141 -1.73 -5.96 -13.14
C ASN A 141 -0.97 -6.58 -14.30
N SER A 142 -0.34 -5.73 -15.09
CA SER A 142 0.68 -6.16 -16.04
C SER A 142 1.97 -6.53 -15.30
N PHE A 143 2.78 -7.44 -15.87
CA PHE A 143 4.07 -7.85 -15.31
C PHE A 143 5.05 -8.25 -16.42
N ASP A 144 6.31 -8.42 -16.09
CA ASP A 144 7.40 -8.73 -17.03
C ASP A 144 7.43 -10.19 -17.55
N GLY A 145 6.44 -10.99 -17.18
CA GLY A 145 6.38 -12.43 -17.52
C GLY A 145 7.24 -13.32 -16.61
N SER A 146 8.01 -12.74 -15.71
CA SER A 146 8.91 -13.48 -14.83
C SER A 146 8.19 -13.94 -13.56
N ILE A 147 7.86 -15.24 -13.48
CA ILE A 147 7.29 -15.86 -12.29
C ILE A 147 8.27 -16.92 -11.78
N LYS A 148 8.72 -16.78 -10.54
CA LYS A 148 9.49 -17.83 -9.86
C LYS A 148 8.52 -18.91 -9.37
N LYS A 149 8.47 -20.03 -10.08
CA LYS A 149 7.61 -21.19 -9.75
C LYS A 149 8.48 -22.45 -9.61
N SER A 150 8.21 -23.26 -8.60
CA SER A 150 8.77 -24.60 -8.47
C SER A 150 7.66 -25.59 -8.10
N GLY A 151 7.31 -26.46 -9.04
CA GLY A 151 6.10 -27.28 -8.95
C GLY A 151 4.85 -26.40 -8.94
N ASP A 152 3.94 -26.62 -7.99
CA ASP A 152 2.70 -25.84 -7.84
C ASP A 152 2.84 -24.64 -6.90
N LYS A 153 4.07 -24.34 -6.40
CA LYS A 153 4.31 -23.26 -5.44
C LYS A 153 4.96 -22.06 -6.10
N PHE A 154 4.45 -20.88 -5.77
CA PHE A 154 5.01 -19.60 -6.17
C PHE A 154 6.01 -19.10 -5.14
N TYR A 155 7.13 -18.56 -5.59
CA TYR A 155 8.16 -17.98 -4.71
C TYR A 155 8.12 -16.46 -4.77
N SER A 156 8.28 -15.84 -3.60
CA SER A 156 8.45 -14.40 -3.52
C SER A 156 9.72 -13.96 -4.27
N SER A 157 9.62 -12.91 -5.08
CA SER A 157 10.80 -12.28 -5.68
C SER A 157 11.65 -11.52 -4.67
N LYS A 158 11.13 -11.24 -3.47
CA LYS A 158 11.76 -10.47 -2.39
C LYS A 158 12.53 -11.33 -1.38
N ARG A 159 12.20 -12.61 -1.27
CA ARG A 159 12.78 -13.54 -0.28
C ARG A 159 13.02 -14.88 -0.95
N ASP A 160 14.02 -15.63 -0.46
CA ASP A 160 14.23 -17.02 -0.86
C ASP A 160 13.25 -17.99 -0.14
N ASP A 161 12.22 -17.43 0.52
CA ASP A 161 11.17 -18.17 1.22
C ASP A 161 9.86 -18.22 0.42
N PHE A 162 8.98 -19.14 0.79
CA PHE A 162 7.66 -19.27 0.19
C PHE A 162 6.85 -17.97 0.34
N GLY A 163 6.22 -17.53 -0.74
CA GLY A 163 5.23 -16.47 -0.68
C GLY A 163 4.03 -16.94 0.15
N ILE A 164 3.75 -16.24 1.25
CA ILE A 164 2.54 -16.46 2.04
C ILE A 164 1.42 -15.74 1.29
N GLY A 165 0.47 -16.49 0.73
CA GLY A 165 -0.77 -15.88 0.24
C GLY A 165 -1.23 -16.23 -1.16
N ILE A 166 -0.70 -17.28 -1.79
CA ILE A 166 -1.26 -17.81 -3.04
C ILE A 166 -1.45 -19.32 -2.86
N GLU A 167 -2.60 -19.71 -2.38
CA GLU A 167 -3.17 -21.04 -2.55
C GLU A 167 -4.28 -20.99 -3.60
#